data_81e61a9c28e0f393b2710acaa1aff704
#
_entry.id   81e61a9c28e0f393b2710acaa1aff704
#
_cell.length_a   1.000
_cell.length_b   1.000
_cell.length_c   1.000
_cell.angle_alpha   90.00
_cell.angle_beta   90.00
_cell.angle_gamma   90.00
#
_symmetry.space_group_name_H-M   'P 1'
#
loop_
_entity.id
_entity.type
_entity.pdbx_description
1 polymer ?
#
loop_
_entity_poly.entity_id
_entity_poly.type
_entity_poly.pdbx_seq_one_letter_code
_entity_poly.pdbx_strand_id
1 'polypeptide(L)'
;GKLPEAEIPNFTVEIPAETTHGDFASNAAMVSARTFRNAPVKIANILKEEMDFSTARYIDRVEIAGPGFINFFVSPLWFADIVSGVLAAKENYGRSDYGKGEKVMIEFVSANPTGPMHMGNARGGAIGDCLAAAMDACGYDVTREFYINDAGNQIEKFGLSLEARYLQIFKG
;
A
#
# COMPACT_ATOMS: atom_id res chain seq x y z
N GLY A 1 27.51 13.40 -27.78
CA GLY A 1 26.73 12.29 -27.27
C GLY A 1 25.89 11.67 -28.38
N LYS A 2 25.40 10.47 -28.21
CA LYS A 2 24.57 9.75 -29.20
C LYS A 2 23.15 10.34 -29.35
N LEU A 3 22.67 11.04 -28.31
CA LEU A 3 21.41 11.80 -28.32
C LEU A 3 21.70 13.29 -28.04
N PRO A 4 20.86 14.21 -28.56
CA PRO A 4 20.98 15.64 -28.24
C PRO A 4 20.74 15.87 -26.74
N GLU A 5 21.36 16.91 -26.20
CA GLU A 5 21.11 17.33 -24.82
C GLU A 5 19.70 17.93 -24.73
N ALA A 6 18.84 17.29 -23.96
CA ALA A 6 17.46 17.73 -23.75
C ALA A 6 16.91 17.08 -22.46
N GLU A 7 15.92 17.73 -21.86
CA GLU A 7 15.19 17.18 -20.72
C GLU A 7 14.34 15.98 -21.15
N ILE A 8 14.44 14.88 -20.39
CA ILE A 8 13.64 13.69 -20.66
C ILE A 8 12.20 13.95 -20.17
N PRO A 9 11.18 13.77 -21.03
CA PRO A 9 9.79 13.88 -20.61
C PRO A 9 9.45 12.89 -19.50
N ASN A 10 8.38 13.17 -18.74
CA ASN A 10 7.87 12.24 -17.74
C ASN A 10 7.59 10.87 -18.38
N PHE A 11 8.10 9.83 -17.79
CA PHE A 11 7.93 8.46 -18.23
C PHE A 11 7.45 7.59 -17.07
N THR A 12 6.95 6.41 -17.38
CA THR A 12 6.50 5.42 -16.39
C THR A 12 7.44 4.22 -16.35
N VAL A 13 7.51 3.62 -15.16
CA VAL A 13 8.02 2.25 -14.97
C VAL A 13 6.89 1.45 -14.37
N GLU A 14 6.52 0.36 -15.00
CA GLU A 14 5.38 -0.47 -14.61
C GLU A 14 5.74 -1.95 -14.60
N ILE A 15 4.93 -2.76 -13.93
CA ILE A 15 5.03 -4.22 -13.98
C ILE A 15 4.28 -4.68 -15.23
N PRO A 16 4.93 -5.35 -16.19
CA PRO A 16 4.26 -5.85 -17.39
C PRO A 16 3.16 -6.87 -17.04
N ALA A 17 2.08 -6.89 -17.83
CA ALA A 17 1.02 -7.87 -17.67
C ALA A 17 1.51 -9.31 -17.94
N GLU A 18 2.48 -9.47 -18.84
CA GLU A 18 3.08 -10.77 -19.19
C GLU A 18 4.50 -10.87 -18.61
N THR A 19 4.76 -11.91 -17.85
CA THR A 19 6.06 -12.17 -17.20
C THR A 19 7.21 -12.37 -18.19
N THR A 20 6.90 -12.72 -19.44
CA THR A 20 7.89 -12.82 -20.53
C THR A 20 8.51 -11.49 -20.90
N HIS A 21 7.86 -10.39 -20.55
CA HIS A 21 8.34 -9.02 -20.79
C HIS A 21 9.18 -8.46 -19.63
N GLY A 22 9.64 -9.32 -18.71
CA GLY A 22 10.46 -8.94 -17.59
C GLY A 22 9.68 -8.58 -16.34
N ASP A 23 10.39 -8.11 -15.32
CA ASP A 23 9.83 -7.74 -14.03
C ASP A 23 9.35 -6.28 -14.03
N PHE A 24 10.01 -5.43 -14.81
CA PHE A 24 9.64 -4.01 -14.98
C PHE A 24 9.81 -3.60 -16.43
N ALA A 25 8.96 -2.69 -16.90
CA ALA A 25 9.01 -2.10 -18.24
C ALA A 25 8.94 -0.58 -18.16
N SER A 26 9.75 0.10 -18.99
CA SER A 26 9.72 1.56 -19.09
C SER A 26 9.36 2.00 -20.51
N ASN A 27 8.54 3.04 -20.62
CA ASN A 27 8.18 3.71 -21.87
C ASN A 27 9.08 4.94 -22.19
N ALA A 28 10.16 5.13 -21.44
CA ALA A 28 11.03 6.31 -21.53
C ALA A 28 11.47 6.65 -22.97
N ALA A 29 11.86 5.65 -23.76
CA ALA A 29 12.28 5.86 -25.14
C ALA A 29 11.11 6.30 -26.05
N MET A 30 9.91 5.79 -25.79
CA MET A 30 8.71 6.12 -26.58
C MET A 30 8.27 7.56 -26.35
N VAL A 31 8.17 8.01 -25.10
CA VAL A 31 7.79 9.40 -24.78
C VAL A 31 8.84 10.39 -25.23
N SER A 32 10.10 9.96 -25.29
CA SER A 32 11.24 10.80 -25.71
C SER A 32 11.42 10.92 -27.22
N ALA A 33 10.66 10.19 -28.03
CA ALA A 33 10.82 10.14 -29.48
C ALA A 33 10.76 11.53 -30.15
N ARG A 34 9.81 12.37 -29.73
CA ARG A 34 9.67 13.74 -30.24
C ARG A 34 10.82 14.64 -29.78
N THR A 35 11.23 14.53 -28.53
CA THR A 35 12.29 15.34 -27.93
C THR A 35 13.62 15.09 -28.61
N PHE A 36 13.97 13.83 -28.82
CA PHE A 36 15.22 13.44 -29.46
C PHE A 36 15.13 13.31 -30.98
N ARG A 37 13.95 13.54 -31.58
CA ARG A 37 13.69 13.47 -33.04
C ARG A 37 14.23 12.14 -33.63
N ASN A 38 13.99 11.03 -32.95
CA ASN A 38 14.51 9.74 -33.33
C ASN A 38 13.46 8.65 -33.12
N ALA A 39 13.63 7.50 -33.78
CA ALA A 39 12.72 6.37 -33.59
C ALA A 39 12.85 5.83 -32.16
N PRO A 40 11.73 5.50 -31.46
CA PRO A 40 11.77 5.02 -30.07
C PRO A 40 12.69 3.82 -29.87
N VAL A 41 12.66 2.84 -30.76
CA VAL A 41 13.52 1.65 -30.68
C VAL A 41 15.01 2.05 -30.73
N LYS A 42 15.37 3.04 -31.55
CA LYS A 42 16.75 3.53 -31.65
C LYS A 42 17.17 4.24 -30.36
N ILE A 43 16.28 5.05 -29.79
CA ILE A 43 16.49 5.70 -28.50
C ILE A 43 16.66 4.66 -27.40
N ALA A 44 15.79 3.63 -27.36
CA ALA A 44 15.87 2.56 -26.39
C ALA A 44 17.21 1.82 -26.43
N ASN A 45 17.69 1.50 -27.63
CA ASN A 45 19.02 0.87 -27.78
C ASN A 45 20.16 1.77 -27.32
N ILE A 46 20.13 3.06 -27.64
CA ILE A 46 21.13 4.02 -27.16
C ILE A 46 21.11 4.12 -25.65
N LEU A 47 19.93 4.23 -25.04
CA LEU A 47 19.77 4.26 -23.58
C LEU A 47 20.34 2.99 -22.95
N LYS A 48 19.99 1.82 -23.50
CA LYS A 48 20.52 0.54 -23.02
C LYS A 48 22.04 0.46 -23.09
N GLU A 49 22.65 0.95 -24.18
CA GLU A 49 24.11 0.97 -24.34
C GLU A 49 24.84 1.90 -23.37
N GLU A 50 24.18 3.01 -22.99
CA GLU A 50 24.75 4.02 -22.08
C GLU A 50 24.42 3.74 -20.60
N MET A 51 23.55 2.74 -20.30
CA MET A 51 23.27 2.34 -18.92
C MET A 51 24.49 1.73 -18.26
N ASP A 52 24.90 2.29 -17.12
CA ASP A 52 25.93 1.70 -16.27
C ASP A 52 25.31 0.69 -15.30
N PHE A 53 25.54 -0.57 -15.54
CA PHE A 53 25.09 -1.66 -14.68
C PHE A 53 26.09 -2.02 -13.57
N SER A 54 27.23 -1.35 -13.45
CA SER A 54 28.25 -1.66 -12.44
C SER A 54 27.72 -1.49 -11.01
N THR A 55 26.77 -0.59 -10.81
CA THR A 55 26.09 -0.33 -9.53
C THR A 55 24.71 -0.95 -9.43
N ALA A 56 24.16 -1.46 -10.54
CA ALA A 56 22.81 -1.99 -10.64
C ALA A 56 22.76 -3.48 -10.26
N ARG A 57 23.19 -3.79 -9.05
CA ARG A 57 23.37 -5.14 -8.48
C ARG A 57 22.17 -6.09 -8.70
N TYR A 58 20.96 -5.55 -8.83
CA TYR A 58 19.73 -6.33 -8.95
C TYR A 58 19.23 -6.48 -10.38
N ILE A 59 19.86 -5.87 -11.37
CA ILE A 59 19.49 -6.05 -12.77
C ILE A 59 20.32 -7.17 -13.38
N ASP A 60 19.64 -8.22 -13.84
CA ASP A 60 20.28 -9.34 -14.57
C ASP A 60 20.51 -8.95 -16.03
N ARG A 61 19.50 -8.45 -16.69
CA ARG A 61 19.56 -8.05 -18.09
C ARG A 61 18.46 -7.03 -18.45
N VAL A 62 18.69 -6.34 -19.56
CA VAL A 62 17.73 -5.39 -20.15
C VAL A 62 17.48 -5.77 -21.60
N GLU A 63 16.21 -5.83 -22.00
CA GLU A 63 15.76 -6.15 -23.34
C GLU A 63 14.92 -5.02 -23.92
N ILE A 64 15.00 -4.82 -25.24
CA ILE A 64 14.15 -3.87 -25.93
C ILE A 64 13.05 -4.63 -26.63
N ALA A 65 11.80 -4.24 -26.40
CA ALA A 65 10.65 -4.93 -26.95
C ALA A 65 9.66 -3.98 -27.65
N GLY A 66 8.91 -4.50 -28.61
CA GLY A 66 7.86 -3.80 -29.31
C GLY A 66 8.32 -2.46 -29.89
N PRO A 67 7.55 -1.39 -29.71
CA PRO A 67 7.84 -0.07 -30.30
C PRO A 67 8.94 0.71 -29.57
N GLY A 68 9.64 0.11 -28.58
CA GLY A 68 10.72 0.74 -27.84
C GLY A 68 10.53 0.70 -26.32
N PHE A 69 9.79 -0.29 -25.79
CA PHE A 69 9.79 -0.57 -24.35
C PHE A 69 11.18 -1.06 -23.92
N ILE A 70 11.61 -0.59 -22.75
CA ILE A 70 12.84 -1.04 -22.10
C ILE A 70 12.43 -1.96 -20.96
N ASN A 71 12.65 -3.25 -21.13
CA ASN A 71 12.26 -4.29 -20.18
C ASN A 71 13.45 -4.69 -19.32
N PHE A 72 13.24 -4.67 -18.02
CA PHE A 72 14.25 -5.01 -17.01
C PHE A 72 13.92 -6.37 -16.39
N PHE A 73 14.92 -7.22 -16.29
CA PHE A 73 14.85 -8.51 -15.61
C PHE A 73 15.72 -8.44 -14.36
N VAL A 74 15.11 -8.72 -13.20
CA VAL A 74 15.83 -8.70 -11.93
C VAL A 74 16.57 -10.00 -11.69
N SER A 75 17.71 -9.90 -11.02
CA SER A 75 18.50 -11.07 -10.65
C SER A 75 17.85 -11.84 -9.49
N PRO A 76 18.07 -13.16 -9.36
CA PRO A 76 17.66 -13.94 -8.20
C PRO A 76 18.16 -13.37 -6.86
N LEU A 77 19.25 -12.62 -6.89
CA LEU A 77 19.81 -11.96 -5.71
C LEU A 77 18.85 -10.95 -5.07
N TRP A 78 18.05 -10.25 -5.89
CA TRP A 78 17.02 -9.33 -5.38
C TRP A 78 16.02 -10.05 -4.49
N PHE A 79 15.52 -11.20 -4.93
CA PHE A 79 14.59 -12.02 -4.14
C PHE A 79 15.26 -12.57 -2.86
N ALA A 80 16.50 -13.02 -2.94
CA ALA A 80 17.24 -13.52 -1.80
C ALA A 80 17.46 -12.43 -0.73
N ASP A 81 17.78 -11.22 -1.16
CA ASP A 81 17.98 -10.09 -0.25
C ASP A 81 16.64 -9.62 0.37
N ILE A 82 15.52 -9.67 -0.37
CA ILE A 82 14.19 -9.42 0.20
C ILE A 82 13.90 -10.43 1.31
N VAL A 83 14.08 -11.72 1.05
CA VAL A 83 13.84 -12.77 2.06
C VAL A 83 14.72 -12.53 3.29
N SER A 84 15.99 -12.22 3.10
CA SER A 84 16.91 -11.89 4.18
C SER A 84 16.45 -10.66 4.97
N GLY A 85 15.98 -9.63 4.28
CA GLY A 85 15.42 -8.42 4.89
C GLY A 85 14.15 -8.70 5.70
N VAL A 86 13.24 -9.53 5.17
CA VAL A 86 12.04 -9.98 5.90
C VAL A 86 12.40 -10.71 7.18
N LEU A 87 13.34 -11.67 7.10
CA LEU A 87 13.78 -12.44 8.25
C LEU A 87 14.47 -11.57 9.31
N ALA A 88 15.23 -10.57 8.90
CA ALA A 88 15.88 -9.63 9.81
C ALA A 88 14.89 -8.66 10.47
N ALA A 89 13.98 -8.08 9.70
CA ALA A 89 13.01 -7.09 10.18
C ALA A 89 11.84 -7.72 10.94
N LYS A 90 11.54 -9.01 10.70
CA LYS A 90 10.43 -9.73 11.33
C LYS A 90 9.11 -8.95 11.21
N GLU A 91 8.47 -8.68 12.34
CA GLU A 91 7.19 -7.95 12.45
C GLU A 91 7.28 -6.48 12.01
N ASN A 92 8.49 -5.93 11.91
CA ASN A 92 8.72 -4.57 11.44
C ASN A 92 8.90 -4.47 9.92
N TYR A 93 8.90 -5.60 9.20
CA TYR A 93 9.00 -5.56 7.74
C TYR A 93 7.76 -4.89 7.13
N GLY A 94 8.00 -3.97 6.18
CA GLY A 94 6.94 -3.21 5.52
C GLY A 94 6.47 -1.95 6.26
N ARG A 95 6.99 -1.68 7.47
CA ARG A 95 6.71 -0.40 8.14
C ARG A 95 7.42 0.76 7.43
N SER A 96 6.80 1.93 7.48
CA SER A 96 7.36 3.17 6.92
C SER A 96 7.17 4.34 7.89
N ASP A 97 7.79 5.46 7.59
CA ASP A 97 7.65 6.72 8.31
C ASP A 97 6.81 7.76 7.54
N TYR A 98 5.99 7.31 6.60
CA TYR A 98 5.17 8.17 5.74
C TYR A 98 4.33 9.17 6.54
N GLY A 99 3.74 8.72 7.64
CA GLY A 99 2.92 9.52 8.55
C GLY A 99 3.71 10.49 9.43
N LYS A 100 5.04 10.37 9.52
CA LYS A 100 5.94 11.28 10.28
C LYS A 100 5.50 11.54 11.71
N GLY A 101 4.81 10.60 12.36
CA GLY A 101 4.27 10.76 13.71
C GLY A 101 3.06 11.70 13.80
N GLU A 102 2.41 12.03 12.69
CA GLU A 102 1.16 12.80 12.71
C GLU A 102 0.11 12.08 13.54
N LYS A 103 -0.56 12.81 14.43
CA LYS A 103 -1.57 12.26 15.34
C LYS A 103 -2.89 12.06 14.60
N VAL A 104 -3.40 10.84 14.66
CA VAL A 104 -4.69 10.47 14.08
C VAL A 104 -5.52 9.73 15.11
N MET A 105 -6.78 10.11 15.24
CA MET A 105 -7.75 9.42 16.06
C MET A 105 -8.77 8.72 15.17
N ILE A 106 -9.01 7.44 15.41
CA ILE A 106 -9.95 6.61 14.66
C ILE A 106 -10.99 6.09 15.63
N GLU A 107 -12.22 6.59 15.48
CA GLU A 107 -13.38 6.13 16.24
C GLU A 107 -14.07 4.99 15.48
N PHE A 108 -14.32 3.87 16.14
CA PHE A 108 -15.05 2.75 15.56
C PHE A 108 -15.78 1.91 16.62
N VAL A 109 -16.78 1.16 16.15
CA VAL A 109 -17.70 0.33 16.95
C VAL A 109 -18.62 1.11 17.90
N SER A 110 -18.48 2.37 18.15
CA SER A 110 -19.26 3.22 19.10
C SER A 110 -20.77 2.91 19.09
N ALA A 111 -21.12 1.71 19.53
CA ALA A 111 -22.48 1.18 19.47
C ALA A 111 -23.29 1.59 20.70
N ASN A 112 -24.52 2.08 20.48
CA ASN A 112 -25.47 2.37 21.55
C ASN A 112 -25.89 1.08 22.27
N PRO A 113 -26.16 1.13 23.59
CA PRO A 113 -26.54 -0.04 24.39
C PRO A 113 -28.01 -0.44 24.18
N THR A 114 -28.38 -0.73 22.93
CA THR A 114 -29.78 -1.05 22.53
C THR A 114 -30.05 -2.54 22.38
N GLY A 115 -29.03 -3.37 22.55
CA GLY A 115 -29.09 -4.83 22.41
C GLY A 115 -27.74 -5.45 22.06
N PRO A 116 -27.71 -6.75 21.72
CA PRO A 116 -26.50 -7.41 21.29
C PRO A 116 -25.91 -6.76 20.05
N MET A 117 -24.59 -6.78 19.95
CA MET A 117 -23.88 -6.31 18.74
C MET A 117 -24.29 -7.18 17.53
N HIS A 118 -24.49 -6.55 16.39
CA HIS A 118 -24.82 -7.21 15.13
C HIS A 118 -23.64 -7.15 14.14
N MET A 119 -23.79 -7.84 13.00
CA MET A 119 -22.75 -7.91 11.97
C MET A 119 -22.28 -6.54 11.44
N GLY A 120 -23.15 -5.52 11.47
CA GLY A 120 -22.75 -4.16 11.10
C GLY A 120 -21.73 -3.58 12.04
N ASN A 121 -21.87 -3.79 13.36
CA ASN A 121 -20.91 -3.34 14.36
C ASN A 121 -19.59 -4.11 14.21
N ALA A 122 -19.65 -5.43 14.01
CA ALA A 122 -18.45 -6.26 13.80
C ALA A 122 -17.66 -5.84 12.57
N ARG A 123 -18.37 -5.56 11.46
CA ARG A 123 -17.72 -5.06 10.23
C ARG A 123 -17.07 -3.69 10.45
N GLY A 124 -17.77 -2.76 11.11
CA GLY A 124 -17.20 -1.46 11.47
C GLY A 124 -15.96 -1.61 12.35
N GLY A 125 -15.98 -2.54 13.31
CA GLY A 125 -14.84 -2.87 14.16
C GLY A 125 -13.64 -3.38 13.37
N ALA A 126 -13.86 -4.36 12.49
CA ALA A 126 -12.79 -4.92 11.66
C ALA A 126 -12.16 -3.86 10.73
N ILE A 127 -12.99 -3.04 10.08
CA ILE A 127 -12.48 -1.97 9.19
C ILE A 127 -11.69 -0.93 10.00
N GLY A 128 -12.22 -0.47 11.13
CA GLY A 128 -11.57 0.55 11.96
C GLY A 128 -10.25 0.06 12.53
N ASP A 129 -10.20 -1.17 13.02
CA ASP A 129 -8.96 -1.75 13.57
C ASP A 129 -7.90 -1.99 12.48
N CYS A 130 -8.31 -2.52 11.33
CA CYS A 130 -7.39 -2.69 10.19
C CYS A 130 -6.85 -1.33 9.68
N LEU A 131 -7.71 -0.30 9.60
CA LEU A 131 -7.27 1.04 9.21
C LEU A 131 -6.27 1.61 10.22
N ALA A 132 -6.58 1.50 11.53
CA ALA A 132 -5.70 1.95 12.59
C ALA A 132 -4.33 1.23 12.53
N ALA A 133 -4.34 -0.10 12.32
CA ALA A 133 -3.12 -0.88 12.20
C ALA A 133 -2.30 -0.50 10.95
N ALA A 134 -2.96 -0.27 9.80
CA ALA A 134 -2.28 0.16 8.58
C ALA A 134 -1.65 1.55 8.74
N MET A 135 -2.36 2.50 9.34
CA MET A 135 -1.81 3.84 9.60
C MET A 135 -0.65 3.81 10.59
N ASP A 136 -0.74 3.02 11.66
CA ASP A 136 0.38 2.81 12.59
C ASP A 136 1.60 2.22 11.86
N ALA A 137 1.40 1.23 11.00
CA ALA A 137 2.47 0.67 10.19
C ALA A 137 3.08 1.69 9.21
N CYS A 138 2.31 2.71 8.80
CA CYS A 138 2.78 3.82 7.97
C CYS A 138 3.42 4.97 8.79
N GLY A 139 3.58 4.83 10.10
CA GLY A 139 4.29 5.80 10.94
C GLY A 139 3.44 6.96 11.46
N TYR A 140 2.10 6.82 11.48
CA TYR A 140 1.22 7.73 12.20
C TYR A 140 1.19 7.39 13.70
N ASP A 141 0.95 8.40 14.55
CA ASP A 141 0.63 8.23 15.98
C ASP A 141 -0.88 8.04 16.13
N VAL A 142 -1.31 6.76 16.15
CA VAL A 142 -2.72 6.38 16.03
C VAL A 142 -3.35 6.14 17.39
N THR A 143 -4.41 6.89 17.69
CA THR A 143 -5.30 6.65 18.84
C THR A 143 -6.58 5.95 18.35
N ARG A 144 -6.94 4.83 19.00
CA ARG A 144 -8.22 4.15 18.80
C ARG A 144 -9.21 4.67 19.81
N GLU A 145 -10.39 5.08 19.35
CA GLU A 145 -11.45 5.62 20.19
C GLU A 145 -12.71 4.77 20.12
N PHE A 146 -13.33 4.58 21.26
CA PHE A 146 -14.66 4.02 21.39
C PHE A 146 -15.51 5.02 22.20
N TYR A 147 -16.53 5.60 21.56
CA TYR A 147 -17.45 6.51 22.26
C TYR A 147 -18.46 5.73 23.11
N ILE A 148 -18.45 5.96 24.41
CA ILE A 148 -19.37 5.33 25.34
C ILE A 148 -20.59 6.25 25.50
N ASN A 149 -21.75 5.72 25.08
CA ASN A 149 -23.03 6.39 25.29
C ASN A 149 -23.66 5.85 26.58
N ASP A 150 -23.49 6.57 27.70
CA ASP A 150 -23.89 6.17 29.05
C ASP A 150 -25.02 7.04 29.64
N ALA A 151 -25.68 7.85 28.81
CA ALA A 151 -26.75 8.75 29.24
C ALA A 151 -27.95 8.78 28.29
N GLY A 152 -29.07 9.32 28.77
CA GLY A 152 -30.27 9.59 27.98
C GLY A 152 -31.24 8.40 27.86
N ASN A 153 -32.26 8.59 27.04
CA ASN A 153 -33.45 7.70 26.91
C ASN A 153 -33.10 6.23 26.60
N GLN A 154 -31.97 5.95 25.91
CA GLN A 154 -31.59 4.59 25.58
C GLN A 154 -31.04 3.86 26.80
N ILE A 155 -30.27 4.53 27.63
CA ILE A 155 -29.75 3.96 28.90
C ILE A 155 -30.89 3.74 29.89
N GLU A 156 -31.83 4.66 30.00
CA GLU A 156 -33.02 4.50 30.85
C GLU A 156 -33.85 3.27 30.42
N LYS A 157 -34.13 3.09 29.13
CA LYS A 157 -34.83 1.91 28.59
C LYS A 157 -34.05 0.63 28.81
N PHE A 158 -32.73 0.68 28.69
CA PHE A 158 -31.86 -0.46 28.96
C PHE A 158 -31.94 -0.85 30.45
N GLY A 159 -31.89 0.11 31.37
CA GLY A 159 -32.06 -0.08 32.80
C GLY A 159 -33.39 -0.76 33.14
N LEU A 160 -34.50 -0.25 32.59
CA LEU A 160 -35.84 -0.86 32.76
C LEU A 160 -35.91 -2.29 32.20
N SER A 161 -35.24 -2.55 31.08
CA SER A 161 -35.17 -3.90 30.50
C SER A 161 -34.39 -4.86 31.39
N LEU A 162 -33.28 -4.42 31.97
CA LEU A 162 -32.51 -5.21 32.94
C LEU A 162 -33.34 -5.49 34.20
N GLU A 163 -34.01 -4.50 34.75
CA GLU A 163 -34.89 -4.69 35.91
C GLU A 163 -36.00 -5.70 35.61
N ALA A 164 -36.67 -5.56 34.47
CA ALA A 164 -37.70 -6.51 34.07
C ALA A 164 -37.19 -7.94 33.95
N ARG A 165 -36.01 -8.15 33.37
CA ARG A 165 -35.35 -9.46 33.26
C ARG A 165 -34.93 -10.02 34.62
N TYR A 166 -34.40 -9.19 35.49
CA TYR A 166 -34.05 -9.57 36.86
C TYR A 166 -35.29 -10.03 37.61
N LEU A 167 -36.39 -9.28 37.58
CA LEU A 167 -37.61 -9.63 38.27
C LEU A 167 -38.26 -10.92 37.71
N GLN A 168 -38.12 -11.22 36.43
CA GLN A 168 -38.57 -12.47 35.83
C GLN A 168 -37.94 -13.72 36.48
N ILE A 169 -36.66 -13.62 36.93
CA ILE A 169 -35.97 -14.72 37.60
C ILE A 169 -36.66 -15.12 38.91
N PHE A 170 -37.32 -14.16 39.60
CA PHE A 170 -37.93 -14.39 40.90
C PHE A 170 -39.43 -14.56 40.87
N LYS A 171 -40.11 -14.17 39.77
CA LYS A 171 -41.56 -14.25 39.67
C LYS A 171 -42.09 -15.43 38.85
N GLY A 172 -41.19 -16.20 38.25
CA GLY A 172 -41.50 -17.40 37.50
C GLY A 172 -42.21 -17.13 36.18
#